data_c67bd494f6f8f1da81f044ce05e55997
#
_entry.id   c67bd494f6f8f1da81f044ce05e55997
#
_cell.length_a   1.000
_cell.length_b   1.000
_cell.length_c   1.000
_cell.angle_alpha   90.00
_cell.angle_beta   90.00
_cell.angle_gamma   90.00
#
_symmetry.space_group_name_H-M   'P 1'
#
loop_
_entity.id
_entity.type
_entity.pdbx_description
1 polymer ?
#
loop_
_entity_poly.entity_id
_entity_poly.type
_entity_poly.pdbx_seq_one_letter_code
_entity_poly.pdbx_strand_id
1 'polypeptide(L)'
;MLYDVRASKQGEAVVRSQYEPCPNDVSERVKNIFLSLFPRIPLFIIDLGLWELHSETERNELFKQLLVVIDTVREYFTDLNLMLVATPRELKMRINSILPSHEIAILDDYEIYSGLDSKHVIVLDPYAEQCLDEKTIRKAHIYILGGIIDEVFPRPYATKTLVELHALEAFPRYSLKLWGSTVGVPNRINKIIEIITSVRYGKSLEQAIIESMSTEDKIARILHEIHKRFGKERRVAIQQVLDIMRLFNLSEKFIHRIVSSLKSFEIKS
;
A
#
# COMPACT_ATOMS: atom_id res chain seq x y z
N MET A 1 35.21 14.11 -2.18
CA MET A 1 34.87 13.01 -3.10
C MET A 1 34.44 13.62 -4.42
N LEU A 2 35.15 13.29 -5.50
CA LEU A 2 34.74 13.75 -6.83
C LEU A 2 33.92 12.63 -7.46
N TYR A 3 32.70 12.92 -7.83
CA TYR A 3 31.81 12.03 -8.55
C TYR A 3 31.70 12.50 -9.99
N ASP A 4 31.80 11.58 -10.96
CA ASP A 4 31.46 11.86 -12.35
C ASP A 4 29.94 11.59 -12.53
N VAL A 5 29.19 12.65 -12.73
CA VAL A 5 27.73 12.58 -12.93
C VAL A 5 27.47 12.65 -14.44
N ARG A 6 26.97 11.56 -15.02
CA ARG A 6 26.54 11.52 -16.43
C ARG A 6 25.07 11.24 -16.51
N ALA A 7 24.36 12.00 -17.34
CA ALA A 7 22.98 11.69 -17.68
C ALA A 7 22.94 10.42 -18.55
N SER A 8 22.10 9.46 -18.20
CA SER A 8 21.82 8.32 -19.07
C SER A 8 20.97 8.77 -20.26
N LYS A 9 20.95 7.99 -21.35
CA LYS A 9 20.06 8.23 -22.50
C LYS A 9 18.57 8.24 -22.14
N GLN A 10 18.22 7.78 -20.94
CA GLN A 10 16.85 7.73 -20.41
C GLN A 10 16.55 8.86 -19.41
N GLY A 11 17.47 9.82 -19.21
CA GLY A 11 17.27 10.96 -18.32
C GLY A 11 17.59 10.68 -16.85
N GLU A 12 18.05 9.49 -16.49
CA GLU A 12 18.50 9.18 -15.14
C GLU A 12 19.94 9.65 -14.91
N ALA A 13 20.20 10.25 -13.76
CA ALA A 13 21.54 10.64 -13.37
C ALA A 13 22.33 9.42 -12.88
N VAL A 14 23.33 8.99 -13.63
CA VAL A 14 24.24 7.93 -13.20
C VAL A 14 25.44 8.56 -12.51
N VAL A 15 25.54 8.34 -11.20
CA VAL A 15 26.71 8.76 -10.41
C VAL A 15 27.70 7.62 -10.39
N ARG A 16 28.89 7.83 -10.98
CA ARG A 16 30.00 6.88 -10.89
C ARG A 16 31.12 7.43 -10.01
N SER A 17 31.56 6.62 -9.08
CA SER A 17 32.78 6.92 -8.32
C SER A 17 34.00 6.78 -9.25
N GLN A 18 34.93 7.74 -9.19
CA GLN A 18 36.22 7.67 -9.88
C GLN A 18 37.23 6.75 -9.17
N TYR A 19 36.85 6.20 -8.02
CA TYR A 19 37.71 5.38 -7.19
C TYR A 19 37.40 3.90 -7.33
N GLU A 20 38.35 3.06 -7.01
CA GLU A 20 38.16 1.63 -6.93
C GLU A 20 36.96 1.26 -6.03
N PRO A 21 36.29 0.13 -6.32
CA PRO A 21 35.19 -0.33 -5.48
C PRO A 21 35.62 -0.39 -4.01
N CYS A 22 34.77 0.09 -3.13
CA CYS A 22 35.02 0.01 -1.69
C CYS A 22 35.23 -1.46 -1.31
N PRO A 23 36.28 -1.79 -0.52
CA PRO A 23 36.45 -3.15 -0.02
C PRO A 23 35.18 -3.69 0.61
N ASN A 24 34.85 -4.96 0.38
CA ASN A 24 33.62 -5.58 0.83
C ASN A 24 33.38 -5.43 2.34
N ASP A 25 34.44 -5.59 3.14
CA ASP A 25 34.39 -5.45 4.60
C ASP A 25 34.02 -4.03 5.04
N VAL A 26 34.50 -2.98 4.34
CA VAL A 26 34.16 -1.58 4.62
C VAL A 26 32.72 -1.29 4.18
N SER A 27 32.31 -1.78 3.01
CA SER A 27 30.94 -1.66 2.53
C SER A 27 29.94 -2.31 3.49
N GLU A 28 30.25 -3.50 3.98
CA GLU A 28 29.41 -4.23 4.92
C GLU A 28 29.34 -3.53 6.30
N ARG A 29 30.47 -3.02 6.80
CA ARG A 29 30.49 -2.23 8.04
C ARG A 29 29.65 -0.96 7.91
N VAL A 30 29.79 -0.21 6.82
CA VAL A 30 29.00 1.00 6.55
C VAL A 30 27.50 0.66 6.46
N LYS A 31 27.14 -0.41 5.76
CA LYS A 31 25.79 -0.93 5.68
C LYS A 31 25.22 -1.24 7.07
N ASN A 32 25.96 -1.98 7.90
CA ASN A 32 25.52 -2.36 9.24
C ASN A 32 25.32 -1.14 10.15
N ILE A 33 26.22 -0.15 10.09
CA ILE A 33 26.06 1.12 10.81
C ILE A 33 24.81 1.85 10.33
N PHE A 34 24.64 1.97 9.00
CA PHE A 34 23.46 2.63 8.42
C PHE A 34 22.16 1.97 8.88
N LEU A 35 22.06 0.64 8.75
CA LEU A 35 20.88 -0.12 9.17
C LEU A 35 20.61 -0.04 10.68
N SER A 36 21.65 0.13 11.50
CA SER A 36 21.48 0.32 12.95
C SER A 36 20.92 1.69 13.36
N LEU A 37 21.07 2.68 12.51
CA LEU A 37 20.56 4.05 12.74
C LEU A 37 19.10 4.22 12.36
N PHE A 38 18.54 3.33 11.55
CA PHE A 38 17.15 3.43 11.12
C PHE A 38 16.21 2.76 12.10
N PRO A 39 15.04 3.37 12.39
CA PRO A 39 14.03 2.76 13.23
C PRO A 39 13.48 1.50 12.56
N ARG A 40 13.33 0.42 13.32
CA ARG A 40 12.73 -0.84 12.85
C ARG A 40 11.19 -0.82 12.88
N ILE A 41 10.62 0.31 13.20
CA ILE A 41 9.17 0.58 13.19
C ILE A 41 8.86 1.77 12.28
N PRO A 42 7.80 1.71 11.48
CA PRO A 42 6.86 0.59 11.37
C PRO A 42 7.45 -0.65 10.71
N LEU A 43 6.97 -1.83 11.06
CA LEU A 43 7.23 -3.07 10.34
C LEU A 43 5.96 -3.43 9.54
N PHE A 44 6.10 -3.64 8.25
CA PHE A 44 5.05 -4.14 7.38
C PHE A 44 5.28 -5.63 7.14
N ILE A 45 4.28 -6.43 7.50
CA ILE A 45 4.29 -7.87 7.24
C ILE A 45 3.29 -8.15 6.13
N ILE A 46 3.78 -8.74 5.04
CA ILE A 46 2.91 -9.21 3.95
C ILE A 46 2.75 -10.72 4.12
N ASP A 47 1.54 -11.15 4.43
CA ASP A 47 1.22 -12.56 4.61
C ASP A 47 0.79 -13.19 3.28
N LEU A 48 1.53 -14.19 2.84
CA LEU A 48 1.37 -14.88 1.56
C LEU A 48 0.71 -16.25 1.71
N GLY A 49 0.11 -16.55 2.85
CA GLY A 49 -0.48 -17.87 3.15
C GLY A 49 -1.60 -18.30 2.21
N LEU A 50 -2.16 -17.37 1.42
CA LEU A 50 -3.16 -17.70 0.39
C LEU A 50 -2.58 -17.79 -1.02
N TRP A 51 -1.25 -17.84 -1.17
CA TRP A 51 -0.57 -17.90 -2.47
C TRP A 51 -1.13 -18.99 -3.38
N GLU A 52 -1.36 -20.20 -2.84
CA GLU A 52 -1.83 -21.34 -3.61
C GLU A 52 -3.25 -21.18 -4.16
N LEU A 53 -4.03 -20.25 -3.61
CA LEU A 53 -5.38 -19.94 -4.12
C LEU A 53 -5.35 -19.03 -5.36
N HIS A 54 -4.21 -18.47 -5.71
CA HIS A 54 -4.05 -17.61 -6.86
C HIS A 54 -3.79 -18.42 -8.14
N SER A 55 -4.41 -18.02 -9.25
CA SER A 55 -4.03 -18.46 -10.58
C SER A 55 -2.60 -18.01 -10.93
N GLU A 56 -2.00 -18.60 -11.94
CA GLU A 56 -0.65 -18.21 -12.40
C GLU A 56 -0.59 -16.72 -12.79
N THR A 57 -1.62 -16.21 -13.43
CA THR A 57 -1.71 -14.77 -13.79
C THR A 57 -1.73 -13.90 -12.54
N GLU A 58 -2.54 -14.24 -11.54
CA GLU A 58 -2.62 -13.51 -10.28
C GLU A 58 -1.31 -13.60 -9.48
N ARG A 59 -0.65 -14.78 -9.46
CA ARG A 59 0.69 -14.94 -8.84
C ARG A 59 1.73 -14.04 -9.48
N ASN A 60 1.71 -13.92 -10.80
CA ASN A 60 2.61 -13.01 -11.51
C ASN A 60 2.30 -11.53 -11.21
N GLU A 61 1.04 -11.17 -11.07
CA GLU A 61 0.64 -9.81 -10.70
C GLU A 61 1.00 -9.51 -9.24
N LEU A 62 0.76 -10.45 -8.31
CA LEU A 62 1.17 -10.31 -6.91
C LEU A 62 2.69 -10.14 -6.79
N PHE A 63 3.45 -10.90 -7.57
CA PHE A 63 4.91 -10.74 -7.60
C PHE A 63 5.33 -9.33 -8.03
N LYS A 64 4.71 -8.77 -9.08
CA LYS A 64 4.98 -7.38 -9.51
C LYS A 64 4.59 -6.38 -8.42
N GLN A 65 3.44 -6.58 -7.77
CA GLN A 65 3.04 -5.73 -6.64
C GLN A 65 4.03 -5.80 -5.48
N LEU A 66 4.58 -6.98 -5.17
CA LEU A 66 5.60 -7.11 -4.13
C LEU A 66 6.89 -6.34 -4.47
N LEU A 67 7.32 -6.33 -5.72
CA LEU A 67 8.46 -5.49 -6.13
C LEU A 67 8.17 -4.01 -5.93
N VAL A 68 6.96 -3.55 -6.28
CA VAL A 68 6.54 -2.16 -6.02
C VAL A 68 6.44 -1.87 -4.52
N VAL A 69 6.00 -2.84 -3.71
CA VAL A 69 5.99 -2.72 -2.23
C VAL A 69 7.41 -2.55 -1.69
N ILE A 70 8.37 -3.33 -2.17
CA ILE A 70 9.77 -3.23 -1.78
C ILE A 70 10.31 -1.84 -2.10
N ASP A 71 10.07 -1.35 -3.32
CA ASP A 71 10.51 -0.01 -3.72
C ASP A 71 9.84 1.07 -2.87
N THR A 72 8.53 0.96 -2.62
CA THR A 72 7.80 1.89 -1.75
C THR A 72 8.35 1.91 -0.32
N VAL A 73 8.67 0.74 0.25
CA VAL A 73 9.27 0.68 1.58
C VAL A 73 10.66 1.34 1.58
N ARG A 74 11.47 1.10 0.56
CA ARG A 74 12.81 1.70 0.42
C ARG A 74 12.79 3.20 0.20
N GLU A 75 11.71 3.77 -0.32
CA GLU A 75 11.55 5.22 -0.46
C GLU A 75 11.51 5.92 0.90
N TYR A 76 10.95 5.28 1.93
CA TYR A 76 10.72 5.89 3.24
C TYR A 76 11.54 5.25 4.36
N PHE A 77 11.96 4.00 4.20
CA PHE A 77 12.55 3.15 5.23
C PHE A 77 13.67 2.29 4.66
N THR A 78 13.92 1.15 5.29
CA THR A 78 14.90 0.15 4.85
C THR A 78 14.22 -1.21 4.66
N ASP A 79 14.94 -2.17 4.08
CA ASP A 79 14.48 -3.56 3.94
C ASP A 79 14.06 -4.19 5.28
N LEU A 80 14.63 -3.72 6.40
CA LEU A 80 14.31 -4.21 7.74
C LEU A 80 12.89 -3.82 8.22
N ASN A 81 12.21 -2.94 7.49
CA ASN A 81 10.84 -2.53 7.75
C ASN A 81 9.81 -3.36 6.95
N LEU A 82 10.27 -4.35 6.20
CA LEU A 82 9.43 -5.27 5.43
C LEU A 82 9.74 -6.71 5.78
N MET A 83 8.69 -7.50 5.96
CA MET A 83 8.76 -8.93 6.17
C MET A 83 7.74 -9.65 5.29
N LEU A 84 8.14 -10.73 4.66
CA LEU A 84 7.26 -11.62 3.92
C LEU A 84 7.11 -12.92 4.71
N VAL A 85 5.88 -13.34 4.97
CA VAL A 85 5.54 -14.49 5.81
C VAL A 85 4.75 -15.52 5.01
N ALA A 86 4.89 -16.79 5.35
CA ALA A 86 4.33 -17.92 4.63
C ALA A 86 4.67 -17.86 3.13
N THR A 87 5.93 -17.55 2.84
CA THR A 87 6.41 -17.28 1.48
C THR A 87 6.76 -18.59 0.77
N PRO A 88 6.11 -18.91 -0.36
CA PRO A 88 6.46 -20.10 -1.13
C PRO A 88 7.89 -20.04 -1.65
N ARG A 89 8.54 -21.23 -1.70
CA ARG A 89 9.93 -21.35 -2.15
C ARG A 89 10.18 -20.73 -3.53
N GLU A 90 9.24 -20.91 -4.45
CA GLU A 90 9.31 -20.35 -5.80
C GLU A 90 9.40 -18.82 -5.76
N LEU A 91 8.53 -18.17 -4.99
CA LEU A 91 8.50 -16.72 -4.86
C LEU A 91 9.79 -16.19 -4.21
N LYS A 92 10.25 -16.86 -3.14
CA LYS A 92 11.52 -16.53 -2.48
C LYS A 92 12.71 -16.59 -3.45
N MET A 93 12.77 -17.65 -4.28
CA MET A 93 13.80 -17.76 -5.31
C MET A 93 13.73 -16.63 -6.35
N ARG A 94 12.52 -16.26 -6.79
CA ARG A 94 12.32 -15.15 -7.74
C ARG A 94 12.77 -13.82 -7.16
N ILE A 95 12.42 -13.51 -5.90
CA ILE A 95 12.85 -12.28 -5.23
C ILE A 95 14.37 -12.25 -5.12
N ASN A 96 15.00 -13.32 -4.62
CA ASN A 96 16.45 -13.41 -4.45
C ASN A 96 17.20 -13.27 -5.78
N SER A 97 16.63 -13.73 -6.89
CA SER A 97 17.26 -13.62 -8.21
C SER A 97 17.28 -12.18 -8.73
N ILE A 98 16.28 -11.38 -8.40
CA ILE A 98 16.18 -9.98 -8.85
C ILE A 98 16.89 -9.04 -7.87
N LEU A 99 16.82 -9.34 -6.58
CA LEU A 99 17.36 -8.53 -5.50
C LEU A 99 18.35 -9.34 -4.64
N PRO A 100 19.51 -9.73 -5.17
CA PRO A 100 20.41 -10.68 -4.51
C PRO A 100 21.00 -10.16 -3.18
N SER A 101 20.96 -8.85 -2.94
CA SER A 101 21.57 -8.21 -1.76
C SER A 101 20.55 -7.55 -0.85
N HIS A 102 19.27 -7.97 -0.89
CA HIS A 102 18.26 -7.42 0.01
C HIS A 102 18.41 -7.93 1.45
N GLU A 103 17.88 -7.16 2.40
CA GLU A 103 17.82 -7.51 3.84
C GLU A 103 16.38 -7.77 4.31
N ILE A 104 15.45 -7.98 3.39
CA ILE A 104 14.06 -8.29 3.69
C ILE A 104 13.99 -9.65 4.37
N ALA A 105 13.30 -9.73 5.50
CA ALA A 105 13.04 -11.02 6.15
C ALA A 105 12.00 -11.80 5.34
N ILE A 106 12.38 -12.97 4.81
CA ILE A 106 11.48 -13.85 4.05
C ILE A 106 11.38 -15.18 4.79
N LEU A 107 10.21 -15.42 5.39
CA LEU A 107 9.91 -16.60 6.19
C LEU A 107 9.02 -17.56 5.41
N ASP A 108 9.33 -18.85 5.52
CA ASP A 108 8.59 -19.92 4.83
C ASP A 108 7.32 -20.32 5.62
N ASP A 109 7.24 -19.95 6.91
CA ASP A 109 6.16 -20.23 7.84
C ASP A 109 5.56 -18.92 8.43
N TYR A 110 4.66 -19.06 9.41
CA TYR A 110 4.00 -17.97 10.12
C TYR A 110 4.21 -18.03 11.64
N GLU A 111 5.15 -18.81 12.13
CA GLU A 111 5.42 -18.98 13.56
C GLU A 111 5.78 -17.67 14.27
N ILE A 112 6.32 -16.70 13.52
CA ILE A 112 6.64 -15.36 14.03
C ILE A 112 5.47 -14.69 14.74
N TYR A 113 4.24 -14.96 14.33
CA TYR A 113 3.06 -14.34 14.92
C TYR A 113 2.86 -14.68 16.40
N SER A 114 3.27 -15.87 16.83
CA SER A 114 3.16 -16.30 18.22
C SER A 114 4.02 -15.48 19.19
N GLY A 115 5.07 -14.83 18.68
CA GLY A 115 6.00 -13.99 19.45
C GLY A 115 5.66 -12.50 19.44
N LEU A 116 4.62 -12.06 18.72
CA LEU A 116 4.30 -10.64 18.62
C LEU A 116 3.44 -10.14 19.79
N ASP A 117 3.79 -8.97 20.33
CA ASP A 117 2.94 -8.28 21.34
C ASP A 117 1.73 -7.64 20.65
N SER A 118 0.54 -8.19 20.92
CA SER A 118 -0.72 -7.76 20.32
C SER A 118 -1.07 -6.28 20.55
N LYS A 119 -0.46 -5.62 21.53
CA LYS A 119 -0.72 -4.20 21.84
C LYS A 119 -0.30 -3.25 20.73
N HIS A 120 0.65 -3.65 19.90
CA HIS A 120 1.24 -2.81 18.88
C HIS A 120 1.11 -3.38 17.46
N VAL A 121 0.35 -4.46 17.31
CA VAL A 121 0.09 -5.13 16.04
C VAL A 121 -1.33 -4.85 15.59
N ILE A 122 -1.52 -4.56 14.31
CA ILE A 122 -2.84 -4.46 13.69
C ILE A 122 -2.87 -5.25 12.38
N VAL A 123 -4.01 -5.85 12.08
CA VAL A 123 -4.30 -6.50 10.81
C VAL A 123 -5.16 -5.57 9.97
N LEU A 124 -4.77 -5.33 8.74
CA LEU A 124 -5.55 -4.56 7.78
C LEU A 124 -6.48 -5.48 6.99
N ASP A 125 -7.76 -5.29 7.19
CA ASP A 125 -8.82 -6.11 6.60
C ASP A 125 -9.90 -5.17 6.01
N PRO A 126 -10.13 -5.18 4.69
CA PRO A 126 -11.13 -4.31 4.05
C PRO A 126 -12.54 -4.48 4.63
N TYR A 127 -12.83 -5.63 5.20
CA TYR A 127 -14.14 -6.00 5.75
C TYR A 127 -14.23 -5.88 7.28
N ALA A 128 -13.17 -5.38 7.94
CA ALA A 128 -13.23 -5.16 9.38
C ALA A 128 -14.29 -4.10 9.73
N GLU A 129 -14.99 -4.32 10.85
CA GLU A 129 -15.98 -3.37 11.36
C GLU A 129 -15.32 -2.10 11.87
N GLN A 130 -14.20 -2.24 12.57
CA GLN A 130 -13.45 -1.12 13.11
C GLN A 130 -12.75 -0.35 11.99
N CYS A 131 -12.92 0.98 12.01
CA CYS A 131 -12.24 1.85 11.07
C CYS A 131 -10.87 2.25 11.64
N LEU A 132 -9.86 2.22 10.78
CA LEU A 132 -8.53 2.73 11.09
C LEU A 132 -8.59 4.24 11.29
N ASP A 133 -7.98 4.74 12.35
CA ASP A 133 -7.82 6.16 12.63
C ASP A 133 -6.34 6.55 12.78
N GLU A 134 -6.07 7.85 12.78
CA GLU A 134 -4.72 8.40 12.87
C GLU A 134 -4.01 8.00 14.16
N LYS A 135 -4.74 7.94 15.28
CA LYS A 135 -4.18 7.58 16.57
C LYS A 135 -3.73 6.12 16.59
N THR A 136 -4.54 5.23 16.04
CA THR A 136 -4.22 3.81 15.89
C THR A 136 -3.02 3.63 14.98
N ILE A 137 -2.98 4.32 13.82
CA ILE A 137 -1.83 4.29 12.91
C ILE A 137 -0.55 4.72 13.63
N ARG A 138 -0.57 5.83 14.37
CA ARG A 138 0.65 6.33 15.03
C ARG A 138 1.12 5.45 16.18
N LYS A 139 0.22 4.70 16.82
CA LYS A 139 0.53 3.80 17.94
C LYS A 139 0.99 2.41 17.49
N ALA A 140 0.50 1.93 16.36
CA ALA A 140 0.88 0.62 15.86
C ALA A 140 2.35 0.60 15.42
N HIS A 141 3.03 -0.48 15.73
CA HIS A 141 4.41 -0.73 15.33
C HIS A 141 4.47 -1.72 14.18
N ILE A 142 3.50 -2.64 14.09
CA ILE A 142 3.46 -3.72 13.11
C ILE A 142 2.10 -3.69 12.41
N TYR A 143 2.14 -3.79 11.08
CA TYR A 143 0.98 -3.83 10.21
C TYR A 143 1.02 -5.12 9.40
N ILE A 144 0.00 -5.98 9.58
CA ILE A 144 -0.15 -7.22 8.82
C ILE A 144 -1.13 -6.95 7.68
N LEU A 145 -0.67 -7.22 6.46
CA LEU A 145 -1.44 -7.09 5.22
C LEU A 145 -1.48 -8.44 4.51
N GLY A 146 -2.63 -8.84 3.99
CA GLY A 146 -2.72 -10.00 3.13
C GLY A 146 -2.10 -9.75 1.76
N GLY A 147 -1.24 -10.66 1.32
CA GLY A 147 -0.76 -10.74 -0.06
C GLY A 147 -1.83 -11.38 -0.94
N ILE A 148 -2.88 -10.63 -1.25
CA ILE A 148 -4.08 -11.13 -1.92
C ILE A 148 -4.34 -10.30 -3.16
N ILE A 149 -4.57 -11.00 -4.30
CA ILE A 149 -5.08 -10.43 -5.54
C ILE A 149 -6.41 -11.11 -5.85
N ASP A 150 -7.43 -10.32 -6.17
CA ASP A 150 -8.78 -10.75 -6.46
C ASP A 150 -9.35 -10.14 -7.75
N GLU A 151 -8.46 -9.77 -8.68
CA GLU A 151 -8.86 -9.13 -9.95
C GLU A 151 -9.56 -10.09 -10.90
N VAL A 152 -9.18 -11.37 -10.91
CA VAL A 152 -9.77 -12.41 -11.78
C VAL A 152 -10.90 -13.14 -11.06
N PHE A 153 -10.65 -13.54 -9.82
CA PHE A 153 -11.63 -14.24 -8.98
C PHE A 153 -11.83 -13.46 -7.68
N PRO A 154 -12.96 -12.74 -7.52
CA PRO A 154 -13.27 -12.05 -6.28
C PRO A 154 -13.21 -13.00 -5.08
N ARG A 155 -12.42 -12.62 -4.06
CA ARG A 155 -12.24 -13.39 -2.82
C ARG A 155 -12.70 -12.55 -1.63
N PRO A 156 -14.03 -12.32 -1.51
CA PRO A 156 -14.53 -11.59 -0.35
C PRO A 156 -14.09 -12.32 0.93
N TYR A 157 -13.70 -11.56 1.93
CA TYR A 157 -13.24 -12.09 3.22
C TYR A 157 -11.93 -12.91 3.19
N ALA A 158 -11.14 -12.84 2.13
CA ALA A 158 -9.86 -13.56 2.07
C ALA A 158 -8.94 -13.23 3.26
N THR A 159 -8.89 -11.97 3.70
CA THR A 159 -8.14 -11.59 4.90
C THR A 159 -8.69 -12.28 6.16
N LYS A 160 -10.01 -12.45 6.27
CA LYS A 160 -10.61 -13.21 7.37
C LYS A 160 -10.15 -14.66 7.36
N THR A 161 -10.15 -15.29 6.19
CA THR A 161 -9.63 -16.66 6.02
C THR A 161 -8.17 -16.76 6.44
N LEU A 162 -7.35 -15.78 6.08
CA LEU A 162 -5.94 -15.72 6.45
C LEU A 162 -5.77 -15.55 7.98
N VAL A 163 -6.60 -14.74 8.61
CA VAL A 163 -6.63 -14.59 10.08
C VAL A 163 -6.92 -15.92 10.77
N GLU A 164 -7.92 -16.66 10.30
CA GLU A 164 -8.29 -17.98 10.84
C GLU A 164 -7.18 -19.02 10.57
N LEU A 165 -6.57 -19.01 9.38
CA LEU A 165 -5.51 -19.94 9.00
C LEU A 165 -4.24 -19.79 9.85
N HIS A 166 -3.86 -18.56 10.16
CA HIS A 166 -2.61 -18.25 10.86
C HIS A 166 -2.82 -17.83 12.33
N ALA A 167 -4.01 -18.07 12.89
CA ALA A 167 -4.35 -17.78 14.29
C ALA A 167 -4.07 -16.31 14.70
N LEU A 168 -4.47 -15.37 13.83
CA LEU A 168 -4.27 -13.94 14.04
C LEU A 168 -5.42 -13.26 14.81
N GLU A 169 -6.35 -14.01 15.39
CA GLU A 169 -7.54 -13.49 16.10
C GLU A 169 -7.17 -12.63 17.31
N ALA A 170 -5.97 -12.84 17.88
CA ALA A 170 -5.46 -12.03 18.98
C ALA A 170 -5.14 -10.58 18.56
N PHE A 171 -5.00 -10.30 17.28
CA PHE A 171 -4.67 -8.98 16.76
C PHE A 171 -5.92 -8.23 16.30
N PRO A 172 -6.08 -6.96 16.70
CA PRO A 172 -7.21 -6.16 16.26
C PRO A 172 -7.17 -5.92 14.75
N ARG A 173 -8.35 -6.02 14.12
CA ARG A 173 -8.54 -5.82 12.68
C ARG A 173 -9.16 -4.47 12.40
N TYR A 174 -8.63 -3.78 11.39
CA TYR A 174 -9.10 -2.46 10.97
C TYR A 174 -9.28 -2.38 9.47
N SER A 175 -10.35 -1.69 9.05
CA SER A 175 -10.57 -1.33 7.66
C SER A 175 -10.18 0.13 7.39
N LEU A 176 -9.61 0.37 6.22
CA LEU A 176 -9.32 1.72 5.75
C LEU A 176 -10.56 2.27 5.04
N LYS A 177 -11.12 3.35 5.56
CA LYS A 177 -12.33 4.00 5.02
C LYS A 177 -12.12 5.51 4.91
N LEU A 178 -12.71 6.09 3.88
CA LEU A 178 -12.83 7.54 3.73
C LEU A 178 -14.29 7.92 3.94
N TRP A 179 -14.59 8.74 4.95
CA TRP A 179 -15.96 9.17 5.33
C TRP A 179 -16.95 8.00 5.46
N GLY A 180 -16.47 6.89 6.04
CA GLY A 180 -17.27 5.71 6.32
C GLY A 180 -17.47 4.75 5.14
N SER A 181 -16.80 4.96 3.99
CA SER A 181 -16.90 4.10 2.81
C SER A 181 -15.53 3.66 2.30
N THR A 182 -15.47 2.46 1.75
CA THR A 182 -14.28 1.90 1.07
C THR A 182 -14.24 2.25 -0.42
N VAL A 183 -15.33 2.80 -0.99
CA VAL A 183 -15.40 3.14 -2.41
C VAL A 183 -14.33 4.17 -2.78
N GLY A 184 -13.48 3.84 -3.74
CA GLY A 184 -12.38 4.67 -4.20
C GLY A 184 -11.20 4.75 -3.22
N VAL A 185 -11.25 4.06 -2.08
CA VAL A 185 -10.08 3.96 -1.19
C VAL A 185 -9.09 2.99 -1.82
N PRO A 186 -7.81 3.38 -1.98
CA PRO A 186 -6.81 2.49 -2.55
C PRO A 186 -6.67 1.20 -1.75
N ASN A 187 -6.66 0.06 -2.44
CA ASN A 187 -6.57 -1.28 -1.84
C ASN A 187 -5.26 -2.02 -2.18
N ARG A 188 -4.41 -1.46 -3.05
CA ARG A 188 -3.10 -2.05 -3.35
C ARG A 188 -2.17 -1.91 -2.15
N ILE A 189 -1.40 -2.95 -1.86
CA ILE A 189 -0.54 -3.04 -0.67
C ILE A 189 0.41 -1.83 -0.58
N ASN A 190 1.08 -1.48 -1.67
CA ASN A 190 1.98 -0.32 -1.69
C ASN A 190 1.25 0.99 -1.35
N LYS A 191 0.02 1.19 -1.84
CA LYS A 191 -0.77 2.40 -1.54
C LYS A 191 -1.20 2.46 -0.09
N ILE A 192 -1.52 1.33 0.51
CA ILE A 192 -1.81 1.24 1.94
C ILE A 192 -0.57 1.63 2.76
N ILE A 193 0.61 1.16 2.38
CA ILE A 193 1.88 1.52 3.02
C ILE A 193 2.16 3.02 2.88
N GLU A 194 1.96 3.61 1.69
CA GLU A 194 2.09 5.07 1.46
C GLU A 194 1.16 5.88 2.38
N ILE A 195 -0.11 5.47 2.51
CA ILE A 195 -1.11 6.12 3.38
C ILE A 195 -0.66 6.06 4.84
N ILE A 196 -0.32 4.87 5.34
CA ILE A 196 0.14 4.68 6.72
C ILE A 196 1.37 5.55 6.99
N THR A 197 2.34 5.52 6.09
CA THR A 197 3.58 6.29 6.18
C THR A 197 3.28 7.79 6.21
N SER A 198 2.44 8.29 5.30
CA SER A 198 2.05 9.70 5.26
C SER A 198 1.40 10.18 6.55
N VAL A 199 0.54 9.34 7.16
CA VAL A 199 -0.10 9.66 8.45
C VAL A 199 0.92 9.65 9.59
N ARG A 200 1.86 8.73 9.59
CA ARG A 200 2.95 8.71 10.58
C ARG A 200 3.85 9.94 10.48
N TYR A 201 4.05 10.48 9.29
CA TYR A 201 4.77 11.73 9.04
C TYR A 201 3.91 13.01 9.21
N GLY A 202 2.70 12.90 9.75
CA GLY A 202 1.91 14.04 10.22
C GLY A 202 0.73 14.46 9.35
N LYS A 203 0.51 13.83 8.17
CA LYS A 203 -0.70 14.10 7.39
C LYS A 203 -1.95 13.60 8.12
N SER A 204 -3.11 14.18 7.82
CA SER A 204 -4.38 13.57 8.20
C SER A 204 -4.64 12.31 7.38
N LEU A 205 -5.42 11.39 7.92
CA LEU A 205 -5.77 10.15 7.22
C LEU A 205 -6.54 10.44 5.93
N GLU A 206 -7.48 11.39 5.97
CA GLU A 206 -8.24 11.82 4.80
C GLU A 206 -7.33 12.33 3.68
N GLN A 207 -6.40 13.23 4.03
CA GLN A 207 -5.45 13.78 3.08
C GLN A 207 -4.56 12.69 2.48
N ALA A 208 -4.02 11.79 3.32
CA ALA A 208 -3.18 10.69 2.87
C ALA A 208 -3.91 9.75 1.90
N ILE A 209 -5.19 9.43 2.18
CA ILE A 209 -6.02 8.63 1.28
C ILE A 209 -6.24 9.35 -0.05
N ILE A 210 -6.68 10.62 -0.02
CA ILE A 210 -7.00 11.39 -1.24
C ILE A 210 -5.76 11.56 -2.13
N GLU A 211 -4.60 11.79 -1.55
CA GLU A 211 -3.35 11.92 -2.31
C GLU A 211 -2.90 10.60 -2.94
N SER A 212 -3.17 9.46 -2.28
CA SER A 212 -2.81 8.13 -2.79
C SER A 212 -3.80 7.58 -3.82
N MET A 213 -4.99 8.21 -3.98
CA MET A 213 -6.00 7.79 -4.94
C MET A 213 -5.53 7.99 -6.38
N SER A 214 -5.73 6.97 -7.22
CA SER A 214 -5.63 7.12 -8.67
C SER A 214 -6.75 8.01 -9.23
N THR A 215 -6.63 8.44 -10.48
CA THR A 215 -7.72 9.17 -11.15
C THR A 215 -9.03 8.36 -11.16
N GLU A 216 -8.94 7.06 -11.38
CA GLU A 216 -10.09 6.15 -11.39
C GLU A 216 -10.75 6.05 -10.01
N ASP A 217 -9.94 5.90 -8.95
CA ASP A 217 -10.42 5.87 -7.56
C ASP A 217 -11.16 7.17 -7.21
N LYS A 218 -10.59 8.33 -7.62
CA LYS A 218 -11.20 9.64 -7.40
C LYS A 218 -12.53 9.75 -8.12
N ILE A 219 -12.63 9.33 -9.39
CA ILE A 219 -13.88 9.36 -10.16
C ILE A 219 -14.92 8.45 -9.50
N ALA A 220 -14.56 7.22 -9.15
CA ALA A 220 -15.45 6.28 -8.48
C ALA A 220 -15.97 6.88 -7.16
N ARG A 221 -15.08 7.51 -6.39
CA ARG A 221 -15.47 8.15 -5.13
C ARG A 221 -16.36 9.36 -5.33
N ILE A 222 -16.08 10.23 -6.28
CA ILE A 222 -16.90 11.42 -6.60
C ILE A 222 -18.31 10.99 -7.00
N LEU A 223 -18.44 9.98 -7.86
CA LEU A 223 -19.74 9.42 -8.23
C LEU A 223 -20.48 8.88 -7.01
N HIS A 224 -19.80 8.16 -6.12
CA HIS A 224 -20.37 7.67 -4.86
C HIS A 224 -20.89 8.84 -3.99
N GLU A 225 -20.11 9.90 -3.82
CA GLU A 225 -20.49 11.06 -3.03
C GLU A 225 -21.68 11.81 -3.63
N ILE A 226 -21.73 11.93 -4.96
CA ILE A 226 -22.89 12.52 -5.67
C ILE A 226 -24.14 11.69 -5.43
N HIS A 227 -24.06 10.37 -5.58
CA HIS A 227 -25.20 9.49 -5.31
C HIS A 227 -25.66 9.55 -3.85
N LYS A 228 -24.73 9.60 -2.91
CA LYS A 228 -25.02 9.70 -1.48
C LYS A 228 -25.72 11.00 -1.11
N ARG A 229 -25.32 12.12 -1.71
CA ARG A 229 -25.85 13.47 -1.39
C ARG A 229 -27.12 13.82 -2.16
N PHE A 230 -27.18 13.44 -3.43
CA PHE A 230 -28.23 13.89 -4.36
C PHE A 230 -29.07 12.74 -4.95
N GLY A 231 -28.80 11.50 -4.56
CA GLY A 231 -29.45 10.31 -5.16
C GLY A 231 -30.96 10.23 -4.95
N LYS A 232 -31.49 10.85 -3.88
CA LYS A 232 -32.94 10.92 -3.63
C LYS A 232 -33.65 11.84 -4.65
N GLU A 233 -33.06 12.98 -4.92
CA GLU A 233 -33.62 14.00 -5.79
C GLU A 233 -33.28 13.76 -7.26
N ARG A 234 -32.22 13.02 -7.52
CA ARG A 234 -31.62 12.77 -8.85
C ARG A 234 -31.36 14.04 -9.63
N ARG A 235 -31.00 15.12 -8.92
CA ARG A 235 -30.70 16.45 -9.48
C ARG A 235 -29.41 16.95 -8.87
N VAL A 236 -28.52 17.48 -9.70
CA VAL A 236 -27.26 18.06 -9.25
C VAL A 236 -26.84 19.20 -10.17
N ALA A 237 -26.40 20.32 -9.60
CA ALA A 237 -25.83 21.41 -10.39
C ALA A 237 -24.39 21.11 -10.79
N ILE A 238 -23.98 21.59 -11.94
CA ILE A 238 -22.59 21.47 -12.42
C ILE A 238 -21.60 22.00 -11.37
N GLN A 239 -21.94 23.15 -10.75
CA GLN A 239 -21.08 23.73 -9.71
C GLN A 239 -20.89 22.79 -8.52
N GLN A 240 -21.93 22.07 -8.10
CA GLN A 240 -21.83 21.08 -7.02
C GLN A 240 -20.91 19.89 -7.39
N VAL A 241 -20.96 19.47 -8.66
CA VAL A 241 -20.03 18.45 -9.16
C VAL A 241 -18.59 18.95 -9.10
N LEU A 242 -18.34 20.17 -9.56
CA LEU A 242 -17.01 20.80 -9.52
C LEU A 242 -16.51 20.96 -8.08
N ASP A 243 -17.36 21.35 -7.15
CA ASP A 243 -16.96 21.51 -5.75
C ASP A 243 -16.56 20.15 -5.13
N ILE A 244 -17.27 19.07 -5.46
CA ILE A 244 -16.88 17.71 -5.03
C ILE A 244 -15.57 17.30 -5.70
N MET A 245 -15.37 17.58 -7.00
CA MET A 245 -14.11 17.28 -7.69
C MET A 245 -12.92 17.97 -7.03
N ARG A 246 -13.08 19.22 -6.59
CA ARG A 246 -12.03 19.99 -5.89
C ARG A 246 -11.63 19.36 -4.56
N LEU A 247 -12.58 18.76 -3.81
CA LEU A 247 -12.25 18.02 -2.56
C LEU A 247 -11.27 16.87 -2.79
N PHE A 248 -11.29 16.27 -3.98
CA PHE A 248 -10.41 15.17 -4.37
C PHE A 248 -9.20 15.62 -5.19
N ASN A 249 -8.97 16.92 -5.34
CA ASN A 249 -7.91 17.44 -6.22
C ASN A 249 -7.96 16.83 -7.63
N LEU A 250 -9.17 16.65 -8.19
CA LEU A 250 -9.36 16.13 -9.53
C LEU A 250 -9.52 17.29 -10.52
N SER A 251 -8.72 17.27 -11.60
CA SER A 251 -8.77 18.28 -12.64
C SER A 251 -10.13 18.37 -13.32
N GLU A 252 -10.60 19.59 -13.60
CA GLU A 252 -11.88 19.85 -14.27
C GLU A 252 -12.00 19.23 -15.67
N LYS A 253 -10.88 18.88 -16.32
CA LYS A 253 -10.89 18.15 -17.59
C LYS A 253 -11.65 16.82 -17.54
N PHE A 254 -11.82 16.24 -16.36
CA PHE A 254 -12.56 14.99 -16.16
C PHE A 254 -14.08 15.17 -15.95
N ILE A 255 -14.60 16.43 -15.95
CA ILE A 255 -16.01 16.69 -15.69
C ILE A 255 -16.94 15.95 -16.65
N HIS A 256 -16.62 15.95 -17.94
CA HIS A 256 -17.42 15.23 -18.95
C HIS A 256 -17.56 13.74 -18.64
N ARG A 257 -16.50 13.12 -18.13
CA ARG A 257 -16.51 11.71 -17.75
C ARG A 257 -17.41 11.44 -16.56
N ILE A 258 -17.42 12.34 -15.55
CA ILE A 258 -18.27 12.23 -14.39
C ILE A 258 -19.73 12.45 -14.80
N VAL A 259 -20.02 13.53 -15.52
CA VAL A 259 -21.37 13.86 -15.97
C VAL A 259 -21.96 12.77 -16.85
N SER A 260 -21.19 12.20 -17.79
CA SER A 260 -21.65 11.10 -18.64
C SER A 260 -21.96 9.81 -17.86
N SER A 261 -21.37 9.64 -16.69
CA SER A 261 -21.65 8.50 -15.79
C SER A 261 -22.91 8.70 -14.94
N LEU A 262 -23.40 9.93 -14.81
CA LEU A 262 -24.61 10.29 -14.05
C LEU A 262 -25.90 10.20 -14.89
N LYS A 263 -26.07 9.14 -15.67
CA LYS A 263 -27.18 8.95 -16.62
C LYS A 263 -28.58 9.09 -16.01
N SER A 264 -28.72 8.84 -14.71
CA SER A 264 -30.00 8.91 -13.99
C SER A 264 -30.23 10.26 -13.31
N PHE A 265 -29.35 11.25 -13.50
CA PHE A 265 -29.42 12.55 -12.87
C PHE A 265 -29.80 13.65 -13.90
N GLU A 266 -30.64 14.59 -13.47
CA GLU A 266 -30.85 15.88 -14.15
C GLU A 266 -29.68 16.81 -13.78
N ILE A 267 -28.86 17.18 -14.75
CA ILE A 267 -27.72 18.08 -14.55
C ILE A 267 -28.20 19.52 -14.84
N LYS A 268 -28.10 20.39 -13.83
CA LYS A 268 -28.42 21.82 -13.97
C LYS A 268 -27.13 22.61 -14.23
N SER A 269 -27.21 23.50 -15.21
CA SER A 269 -26.14 24.47 -15.50
C SER A 269 -25.96 25.50 -14.38
#